data_f3785ac1edd8b3690be532c2294354f2
#
_entry.id   f3785ac1edd8b3690be532c2294354f2
#
_cell.length_a   1.000
_cell.length_b   1.000
_cell.length_c   1.000
_cell.angle_alpha   90.00
_cell.angle_beta   90.00
_cell.angle_gamma   90.00
#
_symmetry.space_group_name_H-M   'P 1'
#
loop_
_entity.id
_entity.type
_entity.pdbx_description
1 polymer ?
#
loop_
_entity_poly.entity_id
_entity_poly.type
_entity_poly.pdbx_seq_one_letter_code
_entity_poly.pdbx_strand_id
1 'polypeptide(L)'
;AYADVAADIINVLLYEGRKEVRDHDMLAAATESLYMDQEKGLRNQLEDVAKYHVVDGKTKTMYLLSNQTKVDKGMVLRKAGYVGGEYRRQYEKQNIGLYPVIEIVLYWGKNRWKEACSLHCLFDEEVLPDTVRKYVDNIQLHVWEMRYLPREIREHFQSDMRIIADYLVEGNNYRSNRKVIHKEATIKMLSCLLY
;
A
#
# COMPACT_ATOMS: atom_id res chain seq x y z
N ALA A 1 -3.82 10.71 4.93
CA ALA A 1 -2.65 10.80 4.02
C ALA A 1 -2.89 11.90 2.99
N TYR A 2 -1.85 12.63 2.65
CA TYR A 2 -1.87 13.69 1.65
C TYR A 2 -2.04 13.09 0.24
N ALA A 3 -2.82 13.76 -0.60
CA ALA A 3 -3.15 13.25 -1.94
C ALA A 3 -1.91 13.23 -2.86
N ASP A 4 -1.05 14.25 -2.77
CA ASP A 4 0.21 14.35 -3.50
C ASP A 4 1.18 13.21 -3.14
N VAL A 5 1.33 12.90 -1.85
CA VAL A 5 2.18 11.79 -1.38
C VAL A 5 1.63 10.44 -1.82
N ALA A 6 0.30 10.25 -1.76
CA ALA A 6 -0.32 9.00 -2.20
C ALA A 6 -0.17 8.81 -3.72
N ALA A 7 -0.43 9.86 -4.51
CA ALA A 7 -0.24 9.83 -5.96
C ALA A 7 1.23 9.55 -6.34
N ASP A 8 2.18 10.17 -5.64
CA ASP A 8 3.61 9.95 -5.87
C ASP A 8 4.03 8.50 -5.59
N ILE A 9 3.59 7.93 -4.45
CA ILE A 9 3.83 6.52 -4.13
C ILE A 9 3.29 5.60 -5.23
N ILE A 10 2.05 5.81 -5.67
CA ILE A 10 1.40 5.01 -6.71
C ILE A 10 2.16 5.15 -8.03
N ASN A 11 2.50 6.37 -8.45
CA ASN A 11 3.22 6.62 -9.69
C ASN A 11 4.60 5.98 -9.69
N VAL A 12 5.32 6.05 -8.58
CA VAL A 12 6.66 5.46 -8.48
C VAL A 12 6.60 3.94 -8.45
N LEU A 13 5.74 3.37 -7.61
CA LEU A 13 5.75 1.93 -7.37
C LEU A 13 5.02 1.11 -8.45
N LEU A 14 4.01 1.68 -9.11
CA LEU A 14 3.23 0.97 -10.13
C LEU A 14 3.51 1.44 -11.55
N TYR A 15 3.93 2.69 -11.73
CA TYR A 15 4.09 3.30 -13.04
C TYR A 15 5.51 3.79 -13.34
N GLU A 16 6.50 3.31 -12.56
CA GLU A 16 7.92 3.60 -12.77
C GLU A 16 8.25 5.11 -12.81
N GLY A 17 7.53 5.90 -11.99
CA GLY A 17 7.67 7.35 -11.93
C GLY A 17 6.89 8.14 -12.99
N ARG A 18 6.17 7.47 -13.90
CA ARG A 18 5.26 8.16 -14.84
C ARG A 18 4.07 8.75 -14.09
N LYS A 19 3.68 9.98 -14.43
CA LYS A 19 2.57 10.71 -13.80
C LYS A 19 1.21 10.27 -14.34
N GLU A 20 0.83 9.02 -14.07
CA GLU A 20 -0.47 8.45 -14.45
C GLU A 20 -1.60 8.87 -13.49
N VAL A 21 -1.26 9.10 -12.22
CA VAL A 21 -2.19 9.53 -11.18
C VAL A 21 -1.81 10.94 -10.73
N ARG A 22 -2.76 11.87 -10.79
CA ARG A 22 -2.58 13.24 -10.32
C ARG A 22 -3.15 13.38 -8.91
N ASP A 23 -2.57 14.26 -8.11
CA ASP A 23 -2.98 14.52 -6.73
C ASP A 23 -4.45 14.97 -6.61
N HIS A 24 -4.90 15.86 -7.50
CA HIS A 24 -6.27 16.38 -7.52
C HIS A 24 -7.32 15.32 -7.95
N ASP A 25 -6.90 14.24 -8.61
CA ASP A 25 -7.76 13.11 -8.99
C ASP A 25 -7.91 12.08 -7.83
N MET A 26 -7.19 12.28 -6.70
CA MET A 26 -7.17 11.37 -5.58
C MET A 26 -8.18 11.77 -4.50
N LEU A 27 -9.30 11.08 -4.45
CA LEU A 27 -10.33 11.29 -3.43
C LEU A 27 -10.19 10.31 -2.29
N ALA A 28 -10.48 10.77 -1.05
CA ALA A 28 -10.50 9.86 0.10
C ALA A 28 -11.63 8.85 -0.06
N ALA A 29 -11.32 7.56 0.11
CA ALA A 29 -12.34 6.55 0.27
C ALA A 29 -12.84 6.55 1.72
N ALA A 30 -14.16 6.37 1.91
CA ALA A 30 -14.71 6.16 3.23
C ALA A 30 -14.17 4.83 3.79
N THR A 31 -13.46 4.90 4.92
CA THR A 31 -12.82 3.73 5.55
C THR A 31 -13.82 2.82 6.28
N GLU A 32 -15.08 3.20 6.35
CA GLU A 32 -16.15 2.46 7.05
C GLU A 32 -16.44 1.06 6.47
N SER A 33 -16.01 0.78 5.23
CA SER A 33 -16.20 -0.53 4.60
C SER A 33 -14.97 -1.45 4.69
N LEU A 34 -13.83 -0.91 5.12
CA LEU A 34 -12.65 -1.72 5.38
C LEU A 34 -12.79 -2.29 6.79
N TYR A 35 -12.75 -3.60 6.92
CA TYR A 35 -12.70 -4.30 8.20
C TYR A 35 -11.51 -3.77 9.02
N MET A 36 -11.74 -2.66 9.71
CA MET A 36 -10.81 -2.13 10.70
C MET A 36 -10.95 -3.00 11.94
N ASP A 37 -9.94 -3.80 12.22
CA ASP A 37 -9.82 -4.52 13.46
C ASP A 37 -9.76 -3.52 14.62
N GLN A 38 -10.91 -3.29 15.28
CA GLN A 38 -11.07 -2.30 16.35
C GLN A 38 -10.31 -2.65 17.64
N GLU A 39 -9.67 -3.84 17.70
CA GLU A 39 -9.01 -4.33 18.92
C GLU A 39 -7.53 -3.93 19.06
N LYS A 40 -6.92 -3.24 18.11
CA LYS A 40 -5.51 -2.79 18.25
C LYS A 40 -5.42 -1.42 18.86
N GLY A 41 -5.50 -1.38 20.22
CA GLY A 41 -5.22 -0.19 21.01
C GLY A 41 -3.87 0.48 20.67
N LEU A 42 -3.89 1.82 20.71
CA LEU A 42 -2.81 2.80 20.92
C LEU A 42 -1.36 2.28 20.84
N ARG A 43 -0.96 1.74 19.70
CA ARG A 43 0.46 1.61 19.33
C ARG A 43 0.66 2.42 18.07
N ASN A 44 1.78 3.15 17.97
CA ASN A 44 2.24 3.96 16.85
C ASN A 44 2.17 3.19 15.51
N GLN A 45 0.98 2.90 15.00
CA GLN A 45 0.78 2.24 13.72
C GLN A 45 0.54 3.31 12.67
N LEU A 46 1.26 3.20 11.58
CA LEU A 46 0.93 3.93 10.37
C LEU A 46 -0.44 3.41 9.89
N GLU A 47 -1.39 4.31 9.71
CA GLU A 47 -2.74 3.96 9.27
C GLU A 47 -2.74 3.53 7.81
N ASP A 48 -3.57 2.54 7.48
CA ASP A 48 -3.82 2.16 6.09
C ASP A 48 -4.60 3.29 5.39
N VAL A 49 -4.31 3.49 4.11
CA VAL A 49 -4.86 4.59 3.31
C VAL A 49 -5.61 4.05 2.12
N ALA A 50 -6.89 4.39 2.01
CA ALA A 50 -7.72 4.10 0.85
C ALA A 50 -7.99 5.38 0.04
N LYS A 51 -7.79 5.33 -1.27
CA LYS A 51 -8.02 6.44 -2.20
C LYS A 51 -8.70 5.96 -3.48
N TYR A 52 -9.67 6.72 -3.94
CA TYR A 52 -10.21 6.58 -5.29
C TYR A 52 -9.44 7.49 -6.25
N HIS A 53 -9.04 6.95 -7.37
CA HIS A 53 -8.60 7.71 -8.54
C HIS A 53 -9.82 8.03 -9.39
N VAL A 54 -10.18 9.29 -9.45
CA VAL A 54 -11.41 9.76 -10.14
C VAL A 54 -11.02 10.74 -11.24
N VAL A 55 -11.38 10.42 -12.48
CA VAL A 55 -11.14 11.27 -13.64
C VAL A 55 -12.49 11.54 -14.31
N ASP A 56 -12.78 12.81 -14.61
CA ASP A 56 -14.05 13.25 -15.22
C ASP A 56 -15.30 12.68 -14.50
N GLY A 57 -15.25 12.71 -13.15
CA GLY A 57 -16.35 12.22 -12.31
C GLY A 57 -16.52 10.70 -12.27
N LYS A 58 -15.63 9.92 -12.91
CA LYS A 58 -15.68 8.46 -12.94
C LYS A 58 -14.53 7.86 -12.16
N THR A 59 -14.83 6.94 -11.23
CA THR A 59 -13.80 6.15 -10.54
C THR A 59 -13.11 5.24 -11.54
N LYS A 60 -11.80 5.37 -11.67
CA LYS A 60 -10.94 4.55 -12.52
C LYS A 60 -10.35 3.36 -11.75
N THR A 61 -9.96 3.60 -10.51
CA THR A 61 -9.27 2.61 -9.67
C THR A 61 -9.46 2.98 -8.20
N MET A 62 -9.51 2.00 -7.33
CA MET A 62 -9.32 2.18 -5.90
C MET A 62 -7.94 1.67 -5.49
N TYR A 63 -7.15 2.49 -4.82
CA TYR A 63 -5.86 2.12 -4.27
C TYR A 63 -5.94 1.98 -2.76
N LEU A 64 -5.42 0.85 -2.25
CA LEU A 64 -5.20 0.59 -0.83
C LEU A 64 -3.70 0.58 -0.57
N LEU A 65 -3.22 1.50 0.27
CA LEU A 65 -1.84 1.55 0.73
C LEU A 65 -1.82 1.01 2.16
N SER A 66 -1.47 -0.26 2.30
CA SER A 66 -1.43 -0.96 3.59
C SER A 66 -0.06 -0.80 4.22
N ASN A 67 0.02 -0.09 5.35
CA ASN A 67 1.28 0.18 6.04
C ASN A 67 1.60 -0.91 7.07
N GLN A 68 2.71 -1.62 6.90
CA GLN A 68 3.15 -2.70 7.78
C GLN A 68 4.55 -2.43 8.33
N THR A 69 4.70 -2.38 9.66
CA THR A 69 6.00 -2.28 10.34
C THR A 69 6.54 -3.64 10.78
N LYS A 70 5.67 -4.65 10.84
CA LYS A 70 6.01 -6.04 11.15
C LYS A 70 5.47 -6.94 10.05
N VAL A 71 6.13 -8.07 9.87
CA VAL A 71 5.66 -9.11 8.95
C VAL A 71 4.35 -9.70 9.46
N ASP A 72 3.34 -9.74 8.62
CA ASP A 72 2.04 -10.35 8.89
C ASP A 72 1.86 -11.57 7.98
N LYS A 73 1.88 -12.76 8.57
CA LYS A 73 1.69 -14.04 7.85
C LYS A 73 0.31 -14.18 7.21
N GLY A 74 -0.69 -13.49 7.76
CA GLY A 74 -2.06 -13.48 7.26
C GLY A 74 -2.34 -12.39 6.22
N MET A 75 -1.33 -11.63 5.78
CA MET A 75 -1.55 -10.45 4.94
C MET A 75 -2.25 -10.77 3.61
N VAL A 76 -1.97 -11.94 3.02
CA VAL A 76 -2.67 -12.39 1.80
C VAL A 76 -4.16 -12.57 2.04
N LEU A 77 -4.55 -13.15 3.18
CA LEU A 77 -5.96 -13.36 3.55
C LEU A 77 -6.66 -12.02 3.88
N ARG A 78 -5.95 -11.09 4.54
CA ARG A 78 -6.46 -9.73 4.77
C ARG A 78 -6.73 -9.02 3.46
N LYS A 79 -5.81 -9.09 2.50
CA LYS A 79 -6.01 -8.56 1.15
C LYS A 79 -7.26 -9.15 0.49
N ALA A 80 -7.43 -10.46 0.55
CA ALA A 80 -8.62 -11.13 0.01
C ALA A 80 -9.91 -10.53 0.58
N GLY A 81 -9.94 -10.30 1.91
CA GLY A 81 -11.06 -9.67 2.59
C GLY A 81 -11.31 -8.22 2.13
N TYR A 82 -10.27 -7.40 2.06
CA TYR A 82 -10.41 -5.98 1.65
C TYR A 82 -10.86 -5.83 0.21
N VAL A 83 -10.20 -6.54 -0.71
CA VAL A 83 -10.53 -6.49 -2.14
C VAL A 83 -11.91 -7.09 -2.41
N GLY A 84 -12.22 -8.22 -1.78
CA GLY A 84 -13.53 -8.87 -1.89
C GLY A 84 -14.66 -8.02 -1.31
N GLY A 85 -14.43 -7.38 -0.17
CA GLY A 85 -15.39 -6.45 0.44
C GLY A 85 -15.70 -5.25 -0.45
N GLU A 86 -14.67 -4.68 -1.09
CA GLU A 86 -14.88 -3.57 -2.02
C GLU A 86 -15.62 -4.00 -3.30
N TYR A 87 -15.29 -5.16 -3.89
CA TYR A 87 -16.04 -5.67 -5.04
C TYR A 87 -17.49 -6.02 -4.68
N ARG A 88 -17.73 -6.54 -3.50
CA ARG A 88 -19.09 -6.75 -2.98
C ARG A 88 -19.86 -5.44 -2.88
N ARG A 89 -19.24 -4.38 -2.34
CA ARG A 89 -19.82 -3.05 -2.26
C ARG A 89 -20.18 -2.49 -3.66
N GLN A 90 -19.28 -2.68 -4.64
CA GLN A 90 -19.56 -2.30 -6.04
C GLN A 90 -20.75 -3.05 -6.61
N TYR A 91 -20.86 -4.35 -6.33
CA TYR A 91 -21.97 -5.19 -6.76
C TYR A 91 -23.30 -4.74 -6.13
N GLU A 92 -23.31 -4.43 -4.85
CA GLU A 92 -24.51 -3.99 -4.12
C GLU A 92 -25.00 -2.59 -4.57
N LYS A 93 -24.06 -1.71 -4.94
CA LYS A 93 -24.35 -0.35 -5.42
C LYS A 93 -24.45 -0.30 -6.96
N GLN A 94 -25.50 -0.86 -7.53
CA GLN A 94 -25.73 -1.10 -8.97
C GLN A 94 -25.40 0.05 -9.95
N ASN A 95 -25.23 1.31 -9.48
CA ASN A 95 -25.06 2.49 -10.33
C ASN A 95 -23.66 3.14 -10.28
N ILE A 96 -22.67 2.54 -9.61
CA ILE A 96 -21.35 3.19 -9.45
C ILE A 96 -20.33 2.84 -10.54
N GLY A 97 -20.66 1.93 -11.44
CA GLY A 97 -19.70 1.37 -12.39
C GLY A 97 -18.67 0.46 -11.71
N LEU A 98 -18.04 -0.43 -12.46
CA LEU A 98 -17.01 -1.32 -11.94
C LEU A 98 -15.63 -0.68 -12.14
N TYR A 99 -14.76 -0.82 -11.14
CA TYR A 99 -13.38 -0.38 -11.19
C TYR A 99 -12.47 -1.36 -10.46
N PRO A 100 -11.21 -1.49 -10.89
CA PRO A 100 -10.24 -2.35 -10.22
C PRO A 100 -9.88 -1.84 -8.83
N VAL A 101 -9.56 -2.77 -7.93
CA VAL A 101 -9.03 -2.52 -6.59
C VAL A 101 -7.60 -3.02 -6.54
N ILE A 102 -6.67 -2.12 -6.26
CA ILE A 102 -5.24 -2.42 -6.19
C ILE A 102 -4.76 -2.18 -4.77
N GLU A 103 -4.27 -3.22 -4.10
CA GLU A 103 -3.61 -3.10 -2.82
C GLU A 103 -2.10 -3.17 -2.98
N ILE A 104 -1.41 -2.24 -2.31
CA ILE A 104 0.04 -2.16 -2.21
C ILE A 104 0.40 -2.22 -0.73
N VAL A 105 1.24 -3.16 -0.34
CA VAL A 105 1.79 -3.24 1.01
C VAL A 105 3.09 -2.47 1.07
N LEU A 106 3.11 -1.39 1.85
CA LEU A 106 4.29 -0.61 2.16
C LEU A 106 4.91 -1.17 3.44
N TYR A 107 5.93 -1.99 3.28
CA TYR A 107 6.61 -2.64 4.40
C TYR A 107 7.79 -1.82 4.91
N TRP A 108 7.70 -1.37 6.15
CA TRP A 108 8.67 -0.48 6.82
C TRP A 108 9.60 -1.21 7.79
N GLY A 109 9.44 -2.54 7.94
CA GLY A 109 10.21 -3.35 8.89
C GLY A 109 11.71 -3.37 8.62
N LYS A 110 12.49 -3.61 9.67
CA LYS A 110 13.97 -3.71 9.60
C LYS A 110 14.45 -5.02 8.98
N ASN A 111 13.65 -6.08 9.05
CA ASN A 111 13.96 -7.37 8.46
C ASN A 111 13.35 -7.46 7.05
N ARG A 112 13.91 -8.35 6.21
CA ARG A 112 13.33 -8.63 4.89
C ARG A 112 11.96 -9.33 5.04
N TRP A 113 11.06 -9.06 4.09
CA TRP A 113 9.81 -9.81 4.00
C TRP A 113 10.10 -11.23 3.49
N LYS A 114 9.77 -12.25 4.30
CA LYS A 114 10.05 -13.66 3.97
C LYS A 114 8.78 -14.53 3.93
N GLU A 115 7.63 -13.94 4.21
CA GLU A 115 6.36 -14.66 4.23
C GLU A 115 5.77 -14.78 2.82
N ALA A 116 4.78 -15.67 2.70
CA ALA A 116 4.08 -15.91 1.44
C ALA A 116 3.52 -14.62 0.84
N CYS A 117 3.76 -14.43 -0.45
CA CYS A 117 3.21 -13.33 -1.25
C CYS A 117 2.07 -13.78 -2.17
N SER A 118 1.55 -14.99 -2.00
CA SER A 118 0.37 -15.45 -2.73
C SER A 118 -0.44 -16.46 -1.92
N LEU A 119 -1.73 -16.56 -2.23
CA LEU A 119 -2.65 -17.47 -1.54
C LEU A 119 -2.20 -18.92 -1.67
N HIS A 120 -1.76 -19.34 -2.85
CA HIS A 120 -1.30 -20.72 -3.06
C HIS A 120 -0.11 -21.10 -2.19
N CYS A 121 0.76 -20.14 -1.85
CA CYS A 121 1.93 -20.39 -0.99
C CYS A 121 1.58 -20.56 0.49
N LEU A 122 0.33 -20.34 0.89
CA LEU A 122 -0.14 -20.59 2.26
C LEU A 122 -0.57 -22.04 2.50
N PHE A 123 -0.69 -22.83 1.44
CA PHE A 123 -1.16 -24.21 1.50
C PHE A 123 -0.06 -25.19 1.17
N ASP A 124 0.04 -26.23 1.97
CA ASP A 124 0.87 -27.40 1.67
C ASP A 124 0.29 -28.19 0.50
N GLU A 125 1.10 -29.03 -0.15
CA GLU A 125 0.69 -29.86 -1.30
C GLU A 125 -0.44 -30.84 -0.94
N GLU A 126 -0.49 -31.31 0.29
CA GLU A 126 -1.58 -32.16 0.80
C GLU A 126 -2.93 -31.44 0.83
N VAL A 127 -2.90 -30.13 1.12
CA VAL A 127 -4.11 -29.29 1.21
C VAL A 127 -4.51 -28.74 -0.16
N LEU A 128 -3.54 -28.38 -0.99
CA LEU A 128 -3.75 -27.85 -2.33
C LEU A 128 -2.92 -28.62 -3.37
N PRO A 129 -3.31 -29.86 -3.70
CA PRO A 129 -2.62 -30.64 -4.72
C PRO A 129 -2.81 -30.05 -6.11
N ASP A 130 -1.86 -30.29 -7.01
CA ASP A 130 -1.83 -29.72 -8.36
C ASP A 130 -3.10 -29.97 -9.18
N THR A 131 -3.78 -31.10 -8.93
CA THR A 131 -5.02 -31.46 -9.61
C THR A 131 -6.15 -30.47 -9.39
N VAL A 132 -6.22 -29.83 -8.21
CA VAL A 132 -7.27 -28.85 -7.85
C VAL A 132 -6.76 -27.42 -7.80
N ARG A 133 -5.44 -27.21 -7.78
CA ARG A 133 -4.79 -25.89 -7.70
C ARG A 133 -5.31 -24.89 -8.74
N LYS A 134 -5.58 -25.35 -9.95
CA LYS A 134 -6.11 -24.52 -11.05
C LYS A 134 -7.52 -23.97 -10.83
N TYR A 135 -8.27 -24.53 -9.87
CA TYR A 135 -9.62 -24.10 -9.52
C TYR A 135 -9.65 -23.14 -8.32
N VAL A 136 -8.50 -22.88 -7.70
CA VAL A 136 -8.36 -21.92 -6.61
C VAL A 136 -7.68 -20.66 -7.15
N ASP A 137 -8.36 -19.53 -7.06
CA ASP A 137 -7.79 -18.25 -7.48
C ASP A 137 -6.57 -17.90 -6.62
N ASN A 138 -5.46 -17.60 -7.28
CA ASN A 138 -4.21 -17.26 -6.59
C ASN A 138 -4.10 -15.75 -6.38
N ILE A 139 -4.52 -15.28 -5.22
CA ILE A 139 -4.43 -13.87 -4.83
C ILE A 139 -2.96 -13.53 -4.60
N GLN A 140 -2.45 -12.54 -5.34
CA GLN A 140 -1.07 -12.05 -5.23
C GLN A 140 -0.99 -10.87 -4.27
N LEU A 141 0.05 -10.83 -3.43
CA LEU A 141 0.38 -9.72 -2.56
C LEU A 141 1.55 -8.93 -3.16
N HIS A 142 1.38 -7.62 -3.29
CA HIS A 142 2.43 -6.72 -3.79
C HIS A 142 3.08 -6.00 -2.62
N VAL A 143 4.24 -6.50 -2.18
CA VAL A 143 4.98 -5.96 -1.03
C VAL A 143 6.16 -5.12 -1.54
N TRP A 144 6.21 -3.86 -1.09
CA TRP A 144 7.33 -2.97 -1.31
C TRP A 144 8.09 -2.77 0.00
N GLU A 145 9.30 -3.32 0.05
CA GLU A 145 10.19 -3.21 1.22
C GLU A 145 10.86 -1.83 1.22
N MET A 146 10.25 -0.86 1.88
CA MET A 146 10.62 0.55 1.78
C MET A 146 12.05 0.86 2.26
N ARG A 147 12.59 0.04 3.18
CA ARG A 147 14.00 0.14 3.64
C ARG A 147 15.01 -0.43 2.66
N TYR A 148 14.54 -1.11 1.62
CA TYR A 148 15.39 -1.81 0.66
C TYR A 148 15.11 -1.38 -0.78
N LEU A 149 14.41 -0.25 -0.95
CA LEU A 149 14.15 0.28 -2.29
C LEU A 149 15.46 0.65 -2.99
N PRO A 150 15.69 0.16 -4.21
CA PRO A 150 16.82 0.55 -5.03
C PRO A 150 16.87 2.07 -5.25
N ARG A 151 18.07 2.61 -5.47
CA ARG A 151 18.27 4.04 -5.69
C ARG A 151 17.47 4.53 -6.89
N GLU A 152 17.43 3.76 -7.95
CA GLU A 152 16.74 4.05 -9.20
C GLU A 152 15.23 4.29 -8.94
N ILE A 153 14.61 3.49 -8.09
CA ILE A 153 13.20 3.66 -7.70
C ILE A 153 13.03 4.88 -6.80
N ARG A 154 13.90 5.05 -5.80
CA ARG A 154 13.82 6.17 -4.85
C ARG A 154 13.96 7.52 -5.56
N GLU A 155 14.77 7.59 -6.62
CA GLU A 155 15.00 8.81 -7.40
C GLU A 155 13.76 9.32 -8.13
N HIS A 156 12.78 8.46 -8.37
CA HIS A 156 11.50 8.86 -8.97
C HIS A 156 10.56 9.61 -8.02
N PHE A 157 10.69 9.43 -6.69
CA PHE A 157 9.84 10.16 -5.75
C PHE A 157 10.04 11.68 -5.82
N GLN A 158 8.93 12.42 -5.94
CA GLN A 158 8.91 13.87 -6.02
C GLN A 158 8.41 14.54 -4.73
N SER A 159 7.59 13.83 -3.95
CA SER A 159 7.06 14.28 -2.65
C SER A 159 8.08 14.10 -1.52
N ASP A 160 7.63 14.39 -0.29
CA ASP A 160 8.41 14.13 0.94
C ASP A 160 8.74 12.64 1.13
N MET A 161 8.08 11.75 0.36
CA MET A 161 8.40 10.33 0.34
C MET A 161 9.84 10.07 -0.07
N ARG A 162 10.42 10.92 -0.93
CA ARG A 162 11.85 10.84 -1.28
C ARG A 162 12.75 10.96 -0.06
N ILE A 163 12.47 11.92 0.80
CA ILE A 163 13.26 12.18 2.03
C ILE A 163 13.17 10.97 2.96
N ILE A 164 11.95 10.43 3.13
CA ILE A 164 11.71 9.27 3.98
C ILE A 164 12.43 8.03 3.44
N ALA A 165 12.28 7.75 2.15
CA ALA A 165 12.89 6.58 1.50
C ALA A 165 14.42 6.63 1.54
N ASP A 166 15.02 7.78 1.23
CA ASP A 166 16.48 7.95 1.29
C ASP A 166 17.01 7.83 2.71
N TYR A 167 16.32 8.46 3.69
CA TYR A 167 16.71 8.35 5.10
C TYR A 167 16.66 6.91 5.62
N LEU A 168 15.66 6.13 5.22
CA LEU A 168 15.52 4.73 5.65
C LEU A 168 16.67 3.85 5.14
N VAL A 169 17.25 4.17 3.99
CA VAL A 169 18.36 3.42 3.40
C VAL A 169 19.71 3.94 3.89
N GLU A 170 19.91 5.25 3.98
CA GLU A 170 21.19 5.89 4.28
C GLU A 170 21.41 6.13 5.80
N GLY A 171 20.30 6.13 6.56
CA GLY A 171 20.34 6.31 8.01
C GLY A 171 20.87 7.68 8.43
N ASN A 172 21.68 7.71 9.49
CA ASN A 172 22.23 8.93 10.07
C ASN A 172 23.19 9.71 9.14
N ASN A 173 23.64 9.09 8.05
CA ASN A 173 24.51 9.73 7.06
C ASN A 173 23.72 10.57 6.04
N TYR A 174 22.41 10.38 5.99
CA TYR A 174 21.55 11.10 5.06
C TYR A 174 21.61 12.62 5.29
N ARG A 175 21.75 13.35 4.20
CA ARG A 175 21.65 14.81 4.18
C ARG A 175 20.81 15.20 2.97
N SER A 176 19.84 16.07 3.16
CA SER A 176 18.94 16.52 2.11
C SER A 176 18.90 18.05 2.03
N ASN A 177 19.00 18.57 0.80
CA ASN A 177 18.73 19.98 0.49
C ASN A 177 17.29 20.18 0.00
N ARG A 178 16.46 19.13 -0.02
CA ARG A 178 15.07 19.21 -0.46
C ARG A 178 14.23 19.95 0.59
N LYS A 179 13.36 20.83 0.10
CA LYS A 179 12.35 21.48 0.94
C LYS A 179 11.31 20.44 1.33
N VAL A 180 11.07 20.33 2.64
CA VAL A 180 9.98 19.47 3.17
C VAL A 180 8.66 20.22 3.01
N ILE A 181 7.67 19.57 2.37
CA ILE A 181 6.35 20.15 2.09
C ILE A 181 5.43 19.92 3.31
N HIS A 182 5.34 18.67 3.77
CA HIS A 182 4.48 18.23 4.89
C HIS A 182 5.30 17.97 6.15
N LYS A 183 5.93 19.00 6.69
CA LYS A 183 6.96 18.89 7.75
C LYS A 183 6.51 18.05 8.96
N GLU A 184 5.34 18.32 9.51
CA GLU A 184 4.84 17.62 10.71
C GLU A 184 4.59 16.14 10.44
N ALA A 185 3.97 15.82 9.30
CA ALA A 185 3.71 14.45 8.90
C ALA A 185 5.00 13.67 8.63
N THR A 186 5.95 14.30 7.95
CA THR A 186 7.27 13.70 7.66
C THR A 186 8.03 13.40 8.95
N ILE A 187 8.06 14.34 9.91
CA ILE A 187 8.70 14.14 11.23
C ILE A 187 7.99 13.03 12.00
N LYS A 188 6.65 13.05 12.06
CA LYS A 188 5.86 12.02 12.73
C LYS A 188 6.15 10.65 12.15
N MET A 189 6.17 10.53 10.82
CA MET A 189 6.44 9.27 10.13
C MET A 189 7.85 8.76 10.44
N LEU A 190 8.88 9.60 10.32
CA LEU A 190 10.26 9.24 10.67
C LEU A 190 10.38 8.80 12.13
N SER A 191 9.72 9.51 13.05
CA SER A 191 9.70 9.13 14.48
C SER A 191 9.08 7.73 14.69
N CYS A 192 7.97 7.41 13.99
CA CYS A 192 7.35 6.09 14.08
C CYS A 192 8.24 4.96 13.51
N LEU A 193 9.10 5.27 12.53
CA LEU A 193 9.93 4.29 11.85
C LEU A 193 11.30 4.06 12.51
N LEU A 194 11.70 4.92 13.43
CA LEU A 194 12.99 4.85 14.14
C LEU A 194 12.91 3.99 15.40
N TYR A 195 11.76 3.86 16.00
CA TYR A 195 11.48 3.05 17.20
C TYR A 195 10.88 1.70 16.82
#